data_bc8f67f56f744afc6864eb2ebefa8cfd
#
_entry.id   bc8f67f56f744afc6864eb2ebefa8cfd
#
_cell.length_a   1.000
_cell.length_b   1.000
_cell.length_c   1.000
_cell.angle_alpha   90.00
_cell.angle_beta   90.00
_cell.angle_gamma   90.00
#
_symmetry.space_group_name_H-M   'P 1'
#
loop_
_entity.id
_entity.type
_entity.pdbx_description
1 polymer ?
#
loop_
_entity_poly.entity_id
_entity_poly.type
_entity_poly.pdbx_seq_one_letter_code
_entity_poly.pdbx_strand_id
1 'polypeptide(L)'
;MWICDTHSDTLFAMGVEKNASPAITPARLRQGGVTLQTFALWSGRQGNKGDVKGIMDAEMSMVPTMLAAGMKQVDDPTEAKEGESSFMLSIEGAEIFEGGLHTVAEWREKGVRMVALLWNNENKLGQSAKSGSTQGLTDYGVQVVKEMQRLHMAVDTSHLNEAGFYDIFAKTNLPPMASHSCCKTLCDHCRNLSDEQLRL
;
A
#
# COMPACT_ATOMS: atom_id res chain seq x y z
N MET A 1 10.67 20.25 10.00
CA MET A 1 10.96 19.45 8.77
C MET A 1 9.79 18.51 8.56
N TRP A 2 9.21 18.48 7.38
CA TRP A 2 8.11 17.55 7.05
C TRP A 2 8.69 16.19 6.67
N ILE A 3 8.33 15.14 7.41
CA ILE A 3 8.82 13.77 7.19
C ILE A 3 7.61 12.87 6.93
N CYS A 4 7.64 12.16 5.81
CA CYS A 4 6.65 11.16 5.43
C CYS A 4 7.31 9.78 5.37
N ASP A 5 6.74 8.82 6.09
CA ASP A 5 7.03 7.39 5.94
C ASP A 5 5.87 6.74 5.19
N THR A 6 6.17 6.16 4.04
CA THR A 6 5.17 5.72 3.08
C THR A 6 4.74 4.25 3.24
N HIS A 7 5.32 3.51 4.20
CA HIS A 7 4.92 2.11 4.42
C HIS A 7 5.26 1.60 5.82
N SER A 8 4.30 0.96 6.48
CA SER A 8 4.52 0.21 7.74
C SER A 8 3.41 -0.80 7.98
N ASP A 9 3.78 -2.04 8.38
CA ASP A 9 2.89 -3.15 8.74
C ASP A 9 2.46 -3.11 10.22
N THR A 10 2.45 -1.95 10.83
CA THR A 10 2.16 -1.81 12.26
C THR A 10 0.77 -2.35 12.63
N LEU A 11 -0.24 -2.10 11.77
CA LEU A 11 -1.60 -2.59 12.04
C LEU A 11 -1.68 -4.10 11.98
N PHE A 12 -0.93 -4.75 11.08
CA PHE A 12 -0.80 -6.22 11.03
C PHE A 12 -0.14 -6.76 12.30
N ALA A 13 0.99 -6.18 12.68
CA ALA A 13 1.69 -6.59 13.92
C ALA A 13 0.77 -6.51 15.15
N MET A 14 -0.03 -5.45 15.27
CA MET A 14 -0.95 -5.26 16.39
C MET A 14 -2.21 -6.11 16.27
N GLY A 15 -2.87 -6.08 15.13
CA GLY A 15 -4.19 -6.67 14.92
C GLY A 15 -4.16 -8.18 14.70
N VAL A 16 -3.16 -8.68 13.99
CA VAL A 16 -3.04 -10.09 13.61
C VAL A 16 -2.04 -10.83 14.48
N GLU A 17 -0.80 -10.34 14.60
CA GLU A 17 0.25 -10.98 15.40
C GLU A 17 0.11 -10.72 16.92
N LYS A 18 -0.83 -9.82 17.31
CA LYS A 18 -1.08 -9.43 18.71
C LYS A 18 0.16 -8.90 19.42
N ASN A 19 1.04 -8.23 18.66
CA ASN A 19 2.24 -7.62 19.21
C ASN A 19 1.88 -6.38 20.04
N ALA A 20 2.05 -6.47 21.35
CA ALA A 20 1.78 -5.37 22.28
C ALA A 20 2.81 -4.23 22.21
N SER A 21 3.96 -4.43 21.57
CA SER A 21 5.06 -3.46 21.48
C SER A 21 5.64 -3.39 20.07
N PRO A 22 4.87 -2.94 19.07
CA PRO A 22 5.36 -2.82 17.71
C PRO A 22 6.51 -1.80 17.62
N ALA A 23 7.36 -1.94 16.59
CA ALA A 23 8.49 -1.04 16.40
C ALA A 23 8.04 0.40 16.11
N ILE A 24 6.97 0.57 15.35
CA ILE A 24 6.37 1.87 15.06
C ILE A 24 5.19 2.10 16.01
N THR A 25 5.25 3.18 16.77
CA THR A 25 4.18 3.62 17.67
C THR A 25 3.95 5.12 17.54
N PRO A 26 2.73 5.63 17.85
CA PRO A 26 2.47 7.07 17.81
C PRO A 26 3.48 7.91 18.62
N ALA A 27 3.93 7.39 19.77
CA ALA A 27 4.94 8.06 20.60
C ALA A 27 6.31 8.14 19.88
N ARG A 28 6.77 7.05 19.25
CA ARG A 28 8.03 7.03 18.51
C ARG A 28 7.97 7.86 17.24
N LEU A 29 6.84 7.89 16.53
CA LEU A 29 6.64 8.75 15.37
C LEU A 29 6.77 10.23 15.78
N ARG A 30 6.13 10.65 16.86
CA ARG A 30 6.30 12.02 17.40
C ARG A 30 7.74 12.32 17.79
N GLN A 31 8.40 11.38 18.48
CA GLN A 31 9.82 11.53 18.88
C GLN A 31 10.73 11.65 17.66
N GLY A 32 10.45 10.90 16.59
CA GLY A 32 11.19 10.95 15.32
C GLY A 32 10.82 12.13 14.43
N GLY A 33 9.83 12.95 14.80
CA GLY A 33 9.37 14.08 13.98
C GLY A 33 8.64 13.66 12.70
N VAL A 34 8.10 12.43 12.65
CA VAL A 34 7.31 11.94 11.49
C VAL A 34 5.97 12.65 11.47
N THR A 35 5.73 13.40 10.39
CA THR A 35 4.51 14.19 10.17
C THR A 35 3.39 13.31 9.62
N LEU A 36 3.71 12.43 8.68
CA LEU A 36 2.76 11.52 8.04
C LEU A 36 3.32 10.09 7.99
N GLN A 37 2.54 9.15 8.52
CA GLN A 37 2.81 7.71 8.42
C GLN A 37 1.77 7.04 7.55
N THR A 38 2.17 6.22 6.58
CA THR A 38 1.23 5.33 5.91
C THR A 38 1.25 3.96 6.59
N PHE A 39 0.10 3.54 7.09
CA PHE A 39 -0.10 2.20 7.62
C PHE A 39 -0.71 1.30 6.56
N ALA A 40 -0.01 0.22 6.24
CA ALA A 40 -0.47 -0.79 5.31
C ALA A 40 -1.44 -1.76 5.99
N LEU A 41 -2.48 -2.12 5.25
CA LEU A 41 -3.34 -3.27 5.49
C LEU A 41 -2.82 -4.39 4.59
N TRP A 42 -2.16 -5.37 5.16
CA TRP A 42 -1.50 -6.42 4.40
C TRP A 42 -2.38 -7.66 4.30
N SER A 43 -2.58 -8.18 3.09
CA SER A 43 -3.41 -9.36 2.82
C SER A 43 -2.91 -10.67 3.44
N GLY A 44 -1.72 -10.66 4.05
CA GLY A 44 -1.12 -11.82 4.71
C GLY A 44 -0.24 -12.68 3.80
N ARG A 45 0.55 -13.57 4.42
CA ARG A 45 1.56 -14.39 3.73
C ARG A 45 0.99 -15.39 2.72
N GLN A 46 -0.27 -15.76 2.87
CA GLN A 46 -0.90 -16.76 2.01
C GLN A 46 -1.67 -16.15 0.83
N GLY A 47 -1.79 -14.80 0.78
CA GLY A 47 -2.53 -14.11 -0.27
C GLY A 47 -3.95 -14.68 -0.40
N ASN A 48 -4.35 -15.02 -1.62
CA ASN A 48 -5.68 -15.54 -1.93
C ASN A 48 -6.02 -16.93 -1.33
N LYS A 49 -5.09 -17.57 -0.63
CA LYS A 49 -5.31 -18.87 0.03
C LYS A 49 -5.75 -18.74 1.50
N GLY A 50 -5.77 -17.52 2.04
CA GLY A 50 -6.15 -17.22 3.42
C GLY A 50 -7.47 -16.46 3.53
N ASP A 51 -7.88 -16.18 4.77
CA ASP A 51 -8.99 -15.27 5.07
C ASP A 51 -8.51 -13.81 4.97
N VAL A 52 -8.34 -13.33 3.74
CA VAL A 52 -7.89 -11.94 3.47
C VAL A 52 -8.79 -10.92 4.17
N LYS A 53 -10.11 -11.12 4.09
CA LYS A 53 -11.06 -10.18 4.71
C LYS A 53 -10.92 -10.15 6.23
N GLY A 54 -10.86 -11.31 6.88
CA GLY A 54 -10.70 -11.38 8.34
C GLY A 54 -9.37 -10.80 8.81
N ILE A 55 -8.29 -10.99 8.06
CA ILE A 55 -6.98 -10.37 8.33
C ILE A 55 -7.12 -8.84 8.27
N MET A 56 -7.63 -8.30 7.17
CA MET A 56 -7.76 -6.85 6.99
C MET A 56 -8.76 -6.22 7.97
N ASP A 57 -9.82 -6.92 8.35
CA ASP A 57 -10.74 -6.46 9.39
C ASP A 57 -10.05 -6.41 10.77
N ALA A 58 -9.17 -7.37 11.09
CA ALA A 58 -8.38 -7.35 12.32
C ALA A 58 -7.39 -6.17 12.35
N GLU A 59 -6.75 -5.84 11.24
CA GLU A 59 -5.89 -4.67 11.10
C GLU A 59 -6.69 -3.37 11.25
N MET A 60 -7.82 -3.25 10.54
CA MET A 60 -8.72 -2.08 10.65
C MET A 60 -9.22 -1.85 12.07
N SER A 61 -9.39 -2.91 12.86
CA SER A 61 -9.79 -2.81 14.27
C SER A 61 -8.76 -2.06 15.14
N MET A 62 -7.53 -1.86 14.65
CA MET A 62 -6.47 -1.12 15.34
C MET A 62 -6.48 0.38 15.03
N VAL A 63 -7.19 0.82 13.99
CA VAL A 63 -7.30 2.25 13.62
C VAL A 63 -7.81 3.11 14.78
N PRO A 64 -8.88 2.74 15.52
CA PRO A 64 -9.31 3.50 16.69
C PRO A 64 -8.22 3.69 17.75
N THR A 65 -7.29 2.73 17.90
CA THR A 65 -6.16 2.84 18.82
C THR A 65 -5.19 3.95 18.38
N MET A 66 -4.94 4.09 17.07
CA MET A 66 -4.11 5.18 16.54
C MET A 66 -4.76 6.55 16.76
N LEU A 67 -6.08 6.65 16.54
CA LEU A 67 -6.85 7.86 16.80
C LEU A 67 -6.85 8.24 18.28
N ALA A 68 -7.08 7.26 19.18
CA ALA A 68 -7.06 7.45 20.63
C ALA A 68 -5.67 7.88 21.15
N ALA A 69 -4.59 7.46 20.45
CA ALA A 69 -3.23 7.90 20.75
C ALA A 69 -2.90 9.30 20.20
N GLY A 70 -3.89 10.01 19.65
CA GLY A 70 -3.78 11.40 19.19
C GLY A 70 -3.22 11.56 17.77
N MET A 71 -3.23 10.49 16.96
CA MET A 71 -2.96 10.62 15.52
C MET A 71 -4.22 11.07 14.77
N LYS A 72 -4.02 11.81 13.69
CA LYS A 72 -5.10 12.25 12.80
C LYS A 72 -5.07 11.42 11.51
N GLN A 73 -6.16 10.76 11.17
CA GLN A 73 -6.31 10.18 9.83
C GLN A 73 -6.56 11.29 8.82
N VAL A 74 -5.83 11.27 7.71
CA VAL A 74 -5.96 12.24 6.62
C VAL A 74 -6.23 11.52 5.30
N ASP A 75 -6.96 12.19 4.44
CA ASP A 75 -7.31 11.69 3.10
C ASP A 75 -6.27 12.09 2.05
N ASP A 76 -5.62 13.23 2.28
CA ASP A 76 -4.61 13.79 1.39
C ASP A 76 -3.34 14.12 2.19
N PRO A 77 -2.13 13.81 1.69
CA PRO A 77 -0.87 14.16 2.37
C PRO A 77 -0.74 15.64 2.72
N THR A 78 -1.37 16.53 1.94
CA THR A 78 -1.32 17.99 2.18
C THR A 78 -2.08 18.44 3.43
N GLU A 79 -2.93 17.59 3.99
CA GLU A 79 -3.64 17.84 5.25
C GLU A 79 -2.75 17.63 6.48
N ALA A 80 -1.64 16.90 6.32
CA ALA A 80 -0.70 16.63 7.41
C ALA A 80 0.13 17.89 7.70
N LYS A 81 0.23 18.28 8.97
CA LYS A 81 0.92 19.50 9.40
C LYS A 81 2.15 19.17 10.24
N GLU A 82 3.21 19.91 10.02
CA GLU A 82 4.44 19.79 10.83
C GLU A 82 4.09 20.00 12.32
N GLY A 83 4.60 19.10 13.17
CA GLY A 83 4.31 19.09 14.60
C GLY A 83 3.05 18.30 14.99
N GLU A 84 2.23 17.88 14.03
CA GLU A 84 1.14 16.93 14.23
C GLU A 84 1.59 15.52 13.81
N SER A 85 0.93 14.48 14.34
CA SER A 85 1.11 13.10 13.90
C SER A 85 -0.11 12.69 13.09
N SER A 86 0.06 12.57 11.78
CA SER A 86 -1.00 12.14 10.87
C SER A 86 -0.73 10.75 10.32
N PHE A 87 -1.77 10.07 9.84
CA PHE A 87 -1.62 8.83 9.11
C PHE A 87 -2.59 8.71 7.95
N MET A 88 -2.20 7.92 6.95
CA MET A 88 -3.03 7.43 5.86
C MET A 88 -3.08 5.90 5.89
N LEU A 89 -4.09 5.32 5.25
CA LEU A 89 -4.21 3.88 5.07
C LEU A 89 -3.86 3.50 3.64
N SER A 90 -3.09 2.41 3.51
CA SER A 90 -2.83 1.73 2.25
C SER A 90 -3.23 0.26 2.33
N ILE A 91 -3.31 -0.40 1.17
CA ILE A 91 -3.41 -1.86 1.07
C ILE A 91 -2.11 -2.37 0.44
N GLU A 92 -1.59 -3.49 0.96
CA GLU A 92 -0.52 -4.25 0.35
C GLU A 92 -0.99 -5.67 0.02
N GLY A 93 -1.06 -5.97 -1.28
CA GLY A 93 -1.72 -7.18 -1.78
C GLY A 93 -3.24 -7.00 -1.89
N ALA A 94 -3.70 -6.68 -3.10
CA ALA A 94 -5.09 -6.28 -3.34
C ALA A 94 -6.00 -7.46 -3.69
N GLU A 95 -5.77 -8.65 -3.10
CA GLU A 95 -6.64 -9.82 -3.22
C GLU A 95 -8.08 -9.52 -2.80
N ILE A 96 -8.27 -8.57 -1.89
CA ILE A 96 -9.61 -8.12 -1.46
C ILE A 96 -10.43 -7.53 -2.62
N PHE A 97 -9.79 -7.04 -3.69
CA PHE A 97 -10.46 -6.52 -4.87
C PHE A 97 -10.87 -7.59 -5.88
N GLU A 98 -10.48 -8.85 -5.66
CA GLU A 98 -10.90 -9.97 -6.51
C GLU A 98 -12.40 -10.27 -6.44
N GLY A 99 -13.09 -9.72 -5.45
CA GLY A 99 -14.54 -9.81 -5.28
C GLY A 99 -15.36 -8.95 -6.26
N GLY A 100 -14.71 -8.05 -7.01
CA GLY A 100 -15.35 -7.16 -7.98
C GLY A 100 -15.00 -5.69 -7.78
N LEU A 101 -15.21 -4.87 -8.81
CA LEU A 101 -14.83 -3.45 -8.79
C LEU A 101 -15.50 -2.63 -7.67
N HIS A 102 -16.68 -3.06 -7.19
CA HIS A 102 -17.36 -2.40 -6.07
C HIS A 102 -16.53 -2.42 -4.78
N THR A 103 -15.72 -3.46 -4.59
CA THR A 103 -14.86 -3.55 -3.39
C THR A 103 -13.80 -2.43 -3.33
N VAL A 104 -13.39 -1.89 -4.48
CA VAL A 104 -12.47 -0.73 -4.52
C VAL A 104 -13.12 0.49 -3.86
N ALA A 105 -14.39 0.77 -4.18
CA ALA A 105 -15.14 1.86 -3.58
C ALA A 105 -15.37 1.63 -2.08
N GLU A 106 -15.72 0.40 -1.67
CA GLU A 106 -15.90 0.04 -0.26
C GLU A 106 -14.65 0.34 0.58
N TRP A 107 -13.47 -0.01 0.08
CA TRP A 107 -12.22 0.25 0.80
C TRP A 107 -11.80 1.72 0.73
N ARG A 108 -12.14 2.41 -0.35
CA ARG A 108 -11.99 3.88 -0.41
C ARG A 108 -12.84 4.59 0.65
N GLU A 109 -14.07 4.15 0.87
CA GLU A 109 -14.97 4.67 1.92
C GLU A 109 -14.43 4.38 3.34
N LYS A 110 -13.76 3.25 3.54
CA LYS A 110 -13.06 2.90 4.79
C LYS A 110 -11.80 3.74 5.05
N GLY A 111 -11.40 4.61 4.12
CA GLY A 111 -10.28 5.53 4.28
C GLY A 111 -8.99 5.10 3.61
N VAL A 112 -8.98 4.02 2.81
CA VAL A 112 -7.79 3.62 2.03
C VAL A 112 -7.55 4.63 0.90
N ARG A 113 -6.30 5.06 0.73
CA ARG A 113 -5.89 6.08 -0.26
C ARG A 113 -4.79 5.63 -1.20
N MET A 114 -4.13 4.55 -0.91
CA MET A 114 -3.04 3.99 -1.71
C MET A 114 -3.14 2.47 -1.72
N VAL A 115 -2.78 1.83 -2.84
CA VAL A 115 -2.82 0.37 -2.97
C VAL A 115 -1.63 -0.15 -3.76
N ALA A 116 -0.85 -1.03 -3.15
CA ALA A 116 0.05 -1.94 -3.85
C ALA A 116 -0.76 -3.16 -4.30
N LEU A 117 -0.86 -3.34 -5.62
CA LEU A 117 -1.75 -4.35 -6.21
C LEU A 117 -1.35 -5.78 -5.84
N LEU A 118 -0.08 -6.01 -5.64
CA LEU A 118 0.54 -7.29 -5.34
C LEU A 118 1.34 -7.20 -4.03
N TRP A 119 1.53 -8.36 -3.42
CA TRP A 119 2.64 -8.62 -2.52
C TRP A 119 3.66 -9.54 -3.25
N ASN A 120 4.16 -10.59 -2.64
CA ASN A 120 5.14 -11.48 -3.24
C ASN A 120 4.53 -12.56 -4.15
N ASN A 121 3.22 -12.75 -4.08
CA ASN A 121 2.48 -13.72 -4.87
C ASN A 121 1.76 -13.02 -6.05
N GLU A 122 1.47 -13.79 -7.08
CA GLU A 122 0.50 -13.41 -8.10
C GLU A 122 -0.93 -13.41 -7.54
N ASN A 123 -1.79 -12.59 -8.11
CA ASN A 123 -3.23 -12.57 -7.85
C ASN A 123 -4.00 -12.29 -9.15
N LYS A 124 -5.31 -12.13 -9.10
CA LYS A 124 -6.11 -11.86 -10.32
C LYS A 124 -5.81 -10.52 -10.99
N LEU A 125 -5.06 -9.62 -10.35
CA LEU A 125 -4.75 -8.30 -10.90
C LEU A 125 -3.47 -8.31 -11.74
N GLY A 126 -2.53 -9.20 -11.46
CA GLY A 126 -1.25 -9.20 -12.17
C GLY A 126 -0.18 -10.11 -11.56
N GLN A 127 1.06 -9.81 -11.89
CA GLN A 127 2.23 -10.60 -11.54
C GLN A 127 3.19 -9.83 -10.64
N SER A 128 3.65 -10.48 -9.57
CA SER A 128 4.61 -9.89 -8.65
C SER A 128 6.04 -9.91 -9.20
N ALA A 129 6.90 -9.06 -8.65
CA ALA A 129 8.32 -9.05 -8.97
C ALA A 129 9.04 -10.39 -8.68
N LYS A 130 8.48 -11.20 -7.79
CA LYS A 130 9.04 -12.53 -7.44
C LYS A 130 8.48 -13.68 -8.28
N SER A 131 7.47 -13.45 -9.12
CA SER A 131 6.87 -14.51 -9.93
C SER A 131 7.79 -15.04 -11.04
N GLY A 132 8.76 -14.22 -11.48
CA GLY A 132 9.57 -14.50 -12.66
C GLY A 132 8.81 -14.37 -13.99
N SER A 133 7.54 -13.96 -13.95
CA SER A 133 6.70 -13.77 -15.13
C SER A 133 7.09 -12.51 -15.90
N THR A 134 6.99 -12.57 -17.22
CA THR A 134 7.10 -11.40 -18.13
C THR A 134 5.74 -10.78 -18.45
N GLN A 135 4.64 -11.34 -17.96
CA GLN A 135 3.32 -10.74 -18.09
C GLN A 135 3.10 -9.70 -16.99
N GLY A 136 2.43 -8.59 -17.33
CA GLY A 136 2.14 -7.51 -16.40
C GLY A 136 0.76 -7.65 -15.74
N LEU A 137 -0.02 -6.56 -15.84
CA LEU A 137 -1.39 -6.53 -15.33
C LEU A 137 -2.32 -7.37 -16.20
N THR A 138 -3.25 -8.05 -15.56
CA THR A 138 -4.39 -8.65 -16.26
C THR A 138 -5.36 -7.55 -16.75
N ASP A 139 -6.28 -7.90 -17.65
CA ASP A 139 -7.36 -6.98 -18.05
C ASP A 139 -8.19 -6.53 -16.84
N TYR A 140 -8.40 -7.43 -15.88
CA TYR A 140 -9.09 -7.08 -14.63
C TYR A 140 -8.25 -6.15 -13.76
N GLY A 141 -6.94 -6.38 -13.65
CA GLY A 141 -6.02 -5.48 -12.94
C GLY A 141 -6.03 -4.08 -13.51
N VAL A 142 -6.08 -3.94 -14.84
CA VAL A 142 -6.22 -2.62 -15.51
C VAL A 142 -7.55 -1.95 -15.13
N GLN A 143 -8.66 -2.70 -15.08
CA GLN A 143 -9.95 -2.16 -14.66
C GLN A 143 -9.92 -1.68 -13.20
N VAL A 144 -9.30 -2.45 -12.30
CA VAL A 144 -9.12 -2.07 -10.89
C VAL A 144 -8.31 -0.78 -10.78
N VAL A 145 -7.18 -0.67 -11.49
CA VAL A 145 -6.36 0.57 -11.48
C VAL A 145 -7.15 1.78 -11.98
N LYS A 146 -7.92 1.64 -13.07
CA LYS A 146 -8.77 2.72 -13.58
C LYS A 146 -9.83 3.14 -12.56
N GLU A 147 -10.42 2.17 -11.86
CA GLU A 147 -11.39 2.47 -10.80
C GLU A 147 -10.73 3.16 -9.60
N MET A 148 -9.53 2.71 -9.18
CA MET A 148 -8.74 3.41 -8.16
C MET A 148 -8.48 4.87 -8.54
N GLN A 149 -8.06 5.13 -9.78
CA GLN A 149 -7.81 6.49 -10.27
C GLN A 149 -9.08 7.33 -10.29
N ARG A 150 -10.21 6.76 -10.72
CA ARG A 150 -11.53 7.42 -10.68
C ARG A 150 -11.93 7.83 -9.25
N LEU A 151 -11.53 7.03 -8.27
CA LEU A 151 -11.79 7.26 -6.84
C LEU A 151 -10.70 8.06 -6.14
N HIS A 152 -9.72 8.62 -6.88
CA HIS A 152 -8.58 9.35 -6.33
C HIS A 152 -7.77 8.54 -5.30
N MET A 153 -7.47 7.29 -5.64
CA MET A 153 -6.57 6.42 -4.90
C MET A 153 -5.25 6.29 -5.65
N ALA A 154 -4.13 6.41 -4.95
CA ALA A 154 -2.80 6.24 -5.53
C ALA A 154 -2.50 4.77 -5.81
N VAL A 155 -1.83 4.51 -6.94
CA VAL A 155 -1.29 3.19 -7.28
C VAL A 155 0.14 3.10 -6.79
N ASP A 156 0.44 2.11 -5.96
CA ASP A 156 1.79 1.79 -5.49
C ASP A 156 2.36 0.65 -6.34
N THR A 157 3.48 0.88 -6.99
CA THR A 157 4.18 -0.11 -7.83
C THR A 157 5.09 -1.03 -7.02
N SER A 158 5.22 -0.82 -5.72
CA SER A 158 5.95 -1.76 -4.87
C SER A 158 5.38 -3.17 -5.03
N HIS A 159 6.23 -4.17 -5.11
CA HIS A 159 5.93 -5.57 -5.41
C HIS A 159 5.52 -5.90 -6.85
N LEU A 160 5.14 -4.94 -7.67
CA LEU A 160 4.78 -5.18 -9.06
C LEU A 160 6.01 -5.59 -9.87
N ASN A 161 5.87 -6.50 -10.83
CA ASN A 161 6.95 -6.82 -11.75
C ASN A 161 7.15 -5.70 -12.78
N GLU A 162 8.25 -5.77 -13.52
CA GLU A 162 8.62 -4.73 -14.50
C GLU A 162 7.54 -4.53 -15.57
N ALA A 163 6.97 -5.59 -16.12
CA ALA A 163 5.91 -5.49 -17.12
C ALA A 163 4.66 -4.79 -16.56
N GLY A 164 4.26 -5.12 -15.34
CA GLY A 164 3.14 -4.46 -14.65
C GLY A 164 3.43 -2.99 -14.37
N PHE A 165 4.67 -2.63 -14.00
CA PHE A 165 5.08 -1.25 -13.85
C PHE A 165 4.83 -0.44 -15.14
N TYR A 166 5.31 -0.93 -16.29
CA TYR A 166 5.10 -0.25 -17.56
C TYR A 166 3.63 -0.26 -18.00
N ASP A 167 2.86 -1.31 -17.66
CA ASP A 167 1.43 -1.35 -17.91
C ASP A 167 0.66 -0.20 -17.23
N ILE A 168 1.06 0.20 -16.01
CA ILE A 168 0.47 1.36 -15.33
C ILE A 168 0.62 2.62 -16.20
N PHE A 169 1.82 2.91 -16.69
CA PHE A 169 2.06 4.09 -17.53
C PHE A 169 1.36 4.01 -18.90
N ALA A 170 1.35 2.82 -19.51
CA ALA A 170 0.79 2.64 -20.85
C ALA A 170 -0.74 2.59 -20.87
N LYS A 171 -1.38 2.13 -19.80
CA LYS A 171 -2.82 1.81 -19.80
C LYS A 171 -3.65 2.71 -18.88
N THR A 172 -3.00 3.62 -18.15
CA THR A 172 -3.67 4.51 -17.18
C THR A 172 -3.20 5.97 -17.34
N ASN A 173 -3.82 6.90 -16.62
CA ASN A 173 -3.65 8.33 -16.88
C ASN A 173 -2.94 9.09 -15.74
N LEU A 174 -2.71 8.46 -14.59
CA LEU A 174 -2.09 9.09 -13.44
C LEU A 174 -0.77 8.41 -13.09
N PRO A 175 0.25 9.17 -12.68
CA PRO A 175 1.53 8.59 -12.28
C PRO A 175 1.34 7.71 -11.04
N PRO A 176 2.00 6.56 -10.98
CA PRO A 176 2.07 5.75 -9.77
C PRO A 176 3.11 6.32 -8.80
N MET A 177 3.19 5.69 -7.64
CA MET A 177 4.28 5.87 -6.70
C MET A 177 4.94 4.52 -6.38
N ALA A 178 6.10 4.54 -5.73
CA ALA A 178 6.75 3.37 -5.15
C ALA A 178 6.99 3.65 -3.66
N SER A 179 6.18 3.07 -2.79
CA SER A 179 6.21 3.37 -1.36
C SER A 179 7.46 2.81 -0.67
N HIS A 180 7.92 1.60 -1.07
CA HIS A 180 9.04 0.89 -0.45
C HIS A 180 9.84 0.06 -1.46
N SER A 181 10.34 0.70 -2.50
CA SER A 181 11.32 0.15 -3.46
C SER A 181 12.59 0.97 -3.42
N CYS A 182 13.74 0.33 -3.71
CA CYS A 182 15.04 0.99 -3.79
C CYS A 182 15.54 1.08 -5.23
N CYS A 183 16.75 1.65 -5.41
CA CYS A 183 17.41 1.75 -6.71
C CYS A 183 18.10 0.43 -7.07
N LYS A 184 17.78 -0.15 -8.22
CA LYS A 184 18.37 -1.41 -8.70
C LYS A 184 19.87 -1.28 -8.96
N THR A 185 20.32 -0.13 -9.41
CA THR A 185 21.75 0.16 -9.64
C THR A 185 22.58 0.08 -8.35
N LEU A 186 21.99 0.42 -7.19
CA LEU A 186 22.66 0.33 -5.89
C LEU A 186 22.53 -1.06 -5.25
N CYS A 187 21.46 -1.77 -5.53
CA CYS A 187 21.22 -3.11 -5.01
C CYS A 187 20.41 -3.89 -6.06
N ASP A 188 21.05 -4.84 -6.73
CA ASP A 188 20.41 -5.67 -7.77
C ASP A 188 19.46 -6.68 -7.13
N HIS A 189 18.23 -6.24 -6.95
CA HIS A 189 17.13 -7.06 -6.43
C HIS A 189 15.88 -6.88 -7.30
N CYS A 190 15.12 -7.94 -7.51
CA CYS A 190 13.93 -7.92 -8.38
C CYS A 190 12.83 -6.92 -7.94
N ARG A 191 12.84 -6.50 -6.67
CA ARG A 191 11.91 -5.52 -6.08
C ARG A 191 12.35 -4.07 -6.29
N ASN A 192 13.56 -3.83 -6.80
CA ASN A 192 14.09 -2.49 -6.97
C ASN A 192 13.84 -1.96 -8.38
N LEU A 193 13.67 -0.64 -8.48
CA LEU A 193 13.41 0.05 -9.73
C LEU A 193 14.72 0.36 -10.46
N SER A 194 14.72 0.16 -11.78
CA SER A 194 15.82 0.59 -12.64
C SER A 194 15.88 2.11 -12.73
N ASP A 195 17.04 2.64 -13.15
CA ASP A 195 17.21 4.08 -13.38
C ASP A 195 16.25 4.62 -14.45
N GLU A 196 15.84 3.79 -15.41
CA GLU A 196 14.83 4.13 -16.40
C GLU A 196 13.45 4.27 -15.76
N GLN A 197 13.03 3.31 -14.94
CA GLN A 197 11.77 3.36 -14.20
C GLN A 197 11.70 4.56 -13.23
N LEU A 198 12.84 4.93 -12.63
CA LEU A 198 12.92 6.09 -11.71
C LEU A 198 12.82 7.45 -12.42
N ARG A 199 13.02 7.51 -13.76
CA ARG A 199 12.91 8.74 -14.53
C ARG A 199 11.51 8.98 -15.10
N LEU A 200 10.64 7.98 -15.07
CA LEU A 200 9.24 8.10 -15.49
C LEU A 200 8.38 8.77 -14.44
#